data_9b9380da278b13af305336e6d352b53a
#
_entry.id   9b9380da278b13af305336e6d352b53a
#
_cell.length_a   1.000
_cell.length_b   1.000
_cell.length_c   1.000
_cell.angle_alpha   90.00
_cell.angle_beta   90.00
_cell.angle_gamma   90.00
#
_symmetry.space_group_name_H-M   'P 1'
#
loop_
_entity.id
_entity.type
_entity.pdbx_description
1 polymer ?
#
loop_
_entity_poly.entity_id
_entity_poly.type
_entity_poly.pdbx_seq_one_letter_code
_entity_poly.pdbx_strand_id
1 'polypeptide(L)'
;MTPARIDPDRVYLDHAATTPLRPEALEAMLPLLTDGFANPSGGHAESRRARVTLDDARDLIAELLGAAPGEVVLTSGGTEANDLAVHGGWEAVAADRLPEAHPPALVCAAMEHHAVLRSCRALAVRRGVELREVPSGPDGRIDLEALATACRGDVGLVSIMAVNNEVGTVQPLGEVAHTLSLGSPGAVLHTDAVQAVPWLDVAAATAAAGLVSISAHKFGGPKGSGALVVRAGSRVRPRIEGGGQERGRRSGTPNVAGAVGMAAALAAAT
;
A
#
# COMPACT_ATOMS: atom_id res chain seq x y z
N MET A 1 1.84 -20.34 27.27
CA MET A 1 2.77 -19.21 27.10
C MET A 1 2.12 -17.99 27.74
N THR A 2 2.82 -17.32 28.66
CA THR A 2 2.32 -16.05 29.23
C THR A 2 2.56 -14.95 28.21
N PRO A 3 1.53 -14.16 27.81
CA PRO A 3 1.76 -13.07 26.86
C PRO A 3 2.71 -12.04 27.46
N ALA A 4 3.68 -11.59 26.67
CA ALA A 4 4.53 -10.46 27.04
C ALA A 4 3.64 -9.21 27.19
N ARG A 5 3.55 -8.65 28.39
CA ARG A 5 2.85 -7.39 28.67
C ARG A 5 3.86 -6.25 28.67
N ILE A 6 3.47 -5.13 28.10
CA ILE A 6 4.23 -3.88 28.28
C ILE A 6 4.06 -3.50 29.77
N ASP A 7 5.18 -3.20 30.43
CA ASP A 7 5.20 -2.70 31.80
C ASP A 7 4.32 -1.43 31.87
N PRO A 8 3.30 -1.40 32.73
CA PRO A 8 2.37 -0.27 32.81
C PRO A 8 3.05 1.05 33.20
N ASP A 9 4.23 0.98 33.82
CA ASP A 9 5.01 2.15 34.25
C ASP A 9 5.94 2.68 33.13
N ARG A 10 5.94 2.01 31.96
CA ARG A 10 6.73 2.45 30.79
C ARG A 10 5.89 3.24 29.81
N VAL A 11 6.44 4.37 29.37
CA VAL A 11 5.90 5.16 28.26
C VAL A 11 6.45 4.62 26.93
N TYR A 12 5.55 4.18 26.05
CA TYR A 12 5.92 3.74 24.71
C TYR A 12 5.80 4.91 23.72
N LEU A 13 6.93 5.31 23.12
CA LEU A 13 7.03 6.47 22.21
C LEU A 13 7.38 6.09 20.77
N ASP A 14 7.54 4.81 20.46
CA ASP A 14 7.93 4.34 19.13
C ASP A 14 6.71 3.99 18.25
N HIS A 15 5.73 4.88 18.18
CA HIS A 15 4.52 4.67 17.38
C HIS A 15 4.79 4.62 15.87
N ALA A 16 5.90 5.19 15.41
CA ALA A 16 6.33 5.07 14.02
C ALA A 16 6.72 3.62 13.65
N ALA A 17 7.20 2.82 14.60
CA ALA A 17 7.48 1.41 14.38
C ALA A 17 6.21 0.56 14.36
N THR A 18 5.33 0.74 15.36
CA THR A 18 4.02 0.07 15.45
C THR A 18 3.18 0.74 16.53
N THR A 19 1.86 0.57 16.46
CA THR A 19 0.95 1.11 17.48
C THR A 19 0.25 -0.01 18.26
N PRO A 20 -0.26 0.26 19.48
CA PRO A 20 -1.22 -0.62 20.14
C PRO A 20 -2.45 -0.85 19.26
N LEU A 21 -3.08 -2.02 19.40
CA LEU A 21 -4.37 -2.27 18.77
C LEU A 21 -5.43 -1.38 19.43
N ARG A 22 -6.20 -0.65 18.64
CA ARG A 22 -7.31 0.18 19.13
C ARG A 22 -8.44 -0.70 19.69
N PRO A 23 -9.13 -0.25 20.74
CA PRO A 23 -10.30 -0.96 21.27
C PRO A 23 -11.35 -1.24 20.19
N GLU A 24 -11.65 -0.26 19.33
CA GLU A 24 -12.63 -0.37 18.25
C GLU A 24 -12.26 -1.49 17.25
N ALA A 25 -10.97 -1.61 16.96
CA ALA A 25 -10.49 -2.69 16.09
C ALA A 25 -10.62 -4.06 16.76
N LEU A 26 -10.29 -4.17 18.05
CA LEU A 26 -10.42 -5.42 18.79
C LEU A 26 -11.88 -5.86 18.89
N GLU A 27 -12.78 -4.95 19.27
CA GLU A 27 -14.22 -5.21 19.41
C GLU A 27 -14.82 -5.67 18.06
N ALA A 28 -14.45 -5.04 16.96
CA ALA A 28 -14.92 -5.40 15.62
C ALA A 28 -14.39 -6.76 15.15
N MET A 29 -13.17 -7.13 15.53
CA MET A 29 -12.53 -8.39 15.14
C MET A 29 -13.04 -9.60 15.92
N LEU A 30 -13.31 -9.42 17.22
CA LEU A 30 -13.51 -10.52 18.16
C LEU A 30 -14.63 -11.51 17.74
N PRO A 31 -15.82 -11.06 17.28
CA PRO A 31 -16.86 -11.97 16.79
C PRO A 31 -16.43 -12.81 15.60
N LEU A 32 -15.54 -12.27 14.74
CA LEU A 32 -15.07 -12.93 13.51
C LEU A 32 -13.94 -13.95 13.78
N LEU A 33 -13.32 -13.87 14.94
CA LEU A 33 -12.30 -14.82 15.40
C LEU A 33 -12.93 -15.99 16.18
N THR A 34 -14.18 -15.87 16.59
CA THR A 34 -14.93 -16.87 17.37
C THR A 34 -16.05 -17.48 16.56
N ASP A 35 -17.18 -16.80 16.46
CA ASP A 35 -18.41 -17.36 15.90
C ASP A 35 -18.55 -17.16 14.39
N GLY A 36 -17.98 -16.06 13.87
CA GLY A 36 -18.05 -15.64 12.45
C GLY A 36 -16.89 -16.10 11.58
N PHE A 37 -16.26 -17.25 11.86
CA PHE A 37 -15.01 -17.73 11.28
C PHE A 37 -15.09 -18.26 9.82
N ALA A 38 -16.27 -18.19 9.18
CA ALA A 38 -16.49 -18.84 7.89
C ALA A 38 -15.63 -18.26 6.74
N ASN A 39 -15.22 -19.13 5.83
CA ASN A 39 -14.54 -18.70 4.60
C ASN A 39 -15.54 -17.99 3.66
N PRO A 40 -15.29 -16.73 3.25
CA PRO A 40 -16.21 -15.96 2.40
C PRO A 40 -16.37 -16.52 0.98
N SER A 41 -15.50 -17.46 0.55
CA SER A 41 -15.57 -18.06 -0.80
C SER A 41 -16.57 -19.19 -0.92
N GLY A 42 -17.17 -19.68 0.17
CA GLY A 42 -18.14 -20.79 0.16
C GLY A 42 -19.53 -20.38 -0.31
N GLY A 43 -20.38 -21.40 -0.59
CA GLY A 43 -21.75 -21.21 -1.08
C GLY A 43 -22.86 -21.22 -0.01
N HIS A 44 -22.53 -21.54 1.26
CA HIS A 44 -23.52 -21.67 2.34
C HIS A 44 -23.79 -20.32 3.05
N ALA A 45 -24.77 -20.32 3.97
CA ALA A 45 -25.23 -19.09 4.63
C ALA A 45 -24.11 -18.36 5.38
N GLU A 46 -23.29 -19.10 6.14
CA GLU A 46 -22.21 -18.50 6.93
C GLU A 46 -21.14 -17.87 6.04
N SER A 47 -20.81 -18.51 4.91
CA SER A 47 -19.89 -17.93 3.92
C SER A 47 -20.43 -16.64 3.31
N ARG A 48 -21.75 -16.59 3.04
CA ARG A 48 -22.38 -15.36 2.53
C ARG A 48 -22.31 -14.23 3.56
N ARG A 49 -22.52 -14.52 4.86
CA ARG A 49 -22.36 -13.53 5.94
C ARG A 49 -20.93 -13.01 5.99
N ALA A 50 -19.94 -13.92 6.00
CA ALA A 50 -18.54 -13.55 6.01
C ALA A 50 -18.16 -12.69 4.78
N ARG A 51 -18.75 -12.96 3.61
CA ARG A 51 -18.54 -12.17 2.40
C ARG A 51 -19.11 -10.77 2.54
N VAL A 52 -20.35 -10.61 3.01
CA VAL A 52 -20.97 -9.31 3.25
C VAL A 52 -20.10 -8.51 4.22
N THR A 53 -19.69 -9.12 5.34
CA THR A 53 -18.81 -8.46 6.32
C THR A 53 -17.48 -8.01 5.72
N LEU A 54 -16.87 -8.82 4.83
CA LEU A 54 -15.65 -8.46 4.14
C LEU A 54 -15.85 -7.31 3.14
N ASP A 55 -16.98 -7.34 2.42
CA ASP A 55 -17.34 -6.31 1.44
C ASP A 55 -17.65 -4.98 2.15
N ASP A 56 -18.41 -4.98 3.25
CA ASP A 56 -18.67 -3.80 4.08
C ASP A 56 -17.36 -3.17 4.61
N ALA A 57 -16.42 -4.01 5.07
CA ALA A 57 -15.11 -3.52 5.52
C ALA A 57 -14.30 -2.90 4.36
N ARG A 58 -14.37 -3.51 3.18
CA ARG A 58 -13.71 -2.98 1.96
C ARG A 58 -14.32 -1.64 1.53
N ASP A 59 -15.65 -1.52 1.59
CA ASP A 59 -16.37 -0.31 1.23
C ASP A 59 -15.94 0.85 2.13
N LEU A 60 -15.90 0.62 3.44
CA LEU A 60 -15.44 1.62 4.41
C LEU A 60 -13.97 2.01 4.19
N ILE A 61 -13.08 1.04 3.96
CA ILE A 61 -11.67 1.31 3.65
C ILE A 61 -11.55 2.15 2.38
N ALA A 62 -12.32 1.82 1.34
CA ALA A 62 -12.31 2.54 0.08
C ALA A 62 -12.79 3.98 0.26
N GLU A 63 -13.90 4.19 0.97
CA GLU A 63 -14.44 5.51 1.28
C GLU A 63 -13.39 6.39 1.96
N LEU A 64 -12.77 5.89 3.03
CA LEU A 64 -11.78 6.63 3.82
C LEU A 64 -10.47 6.91 3.07
N LEU A 65 -10.15 6.11 2.04
CA LEU A 65 -8.98 6.31 1.18
C LEU A 65 -9.32 7.09 -0.11
N GLY A 66 -10.56 7.55 -0.28
CA GLY A 66 -10.99 8.24 -1.50
C GLY A 66 -10.87 7.36 -2.75
N ALA A 67 -11.25 6.09 -2.64
CA ALA A 67 -11.16 5.08 -3.69
C ALA A 67 -12.50 4.37 -3.90
N ALA A 68 -12.67 3.69 -5.01
CA ALA A 68 -13.79 2.77 -5.19
C ALA A 68 -13.49 1.41 -4.52
N PRO A 69 -14.51 0.68 -4.02
CA PRO A 69 -14.29 -0.64 -3.40
C PRO A 69 -13.54 -1.63 -4.29
N GLY A 70 -13.76 -1.53 -5.60
CA GLY A 70 -13.06 -2.33 -6.59
C GLY A 70 -11.57 -2.04 -6.73
N GLU A 71 -11.11 -0.91 -6.25
CA GLU A 71 -9.72 -0.48 -6.30
C GLU A 71 -8.90 -0.98 -5.10
N VAL A 72 -9.57 -1.36 -3.99
CA VAL A 72 -8.89 -1.86 -2.79
C VAL A 72 -8.51 -3.33 -2.96
N VAL A 73 -7.24 -3.64 -2.76
CA VAL A 73 -6.66 -5.00 -2.71
C VAL A 73 -6.15 -5.23 -1.28
N LEU A 74 -6.75 -6.17 -0.58
CA LEU A 74 -6.33 -6.53 0.78
C LEU A 74 -5.02 -7.33 0.75
N THR A 75 -4.09 -6.96 1.62
CA THR A 75 -2.76 -7.57 1.74
C THR A 75 -2.44 -7.93 3.19
N SER A 76 -1.33 -8.62 3.43
CA SER A 76 -0.88 -8.97 4.78
C SER A 76 -0.15 -7.81 5.50
N GLY A 77 -0.06 -6.64 4.89
CA GLY A 77 0.59 -5.45 5.46
C GLY A 77 1.26 -4.58 4.41
N GLY A 78 1.92 -3.51 4.84
CA GLY A 78 2.56 -2.53 3.97
C GLY A 78 3.66 -3.13 3.08
N THR A 79 4.44 -4.07 3.59
CA THR A 79 5.51 -4.72 2.81
C THR A 79 4.96 -5.48 1.62
N GLU A 80 3.88 -6.26 1.79
CA GLU A 80 3.23 -6.95 0.67
C GLU A 80 2.56 -5.96 -0.29
N ALA A 81 1.91 -4.92 0.24
CA ALA A 81 1.30 -3.87 -0.58
C ALA A 81 2.35 -3.17 -1.46
N ASN A 82 3.50 -2.81 -0.89
CA ASN A 82 4.61 -2.20 -1.61
C ASN A 82 5.24 -3.14 -2.65
N ASP A 83 5.44 -4.43 -2.31
CA ASP A 83 5.96 -5.41 -3.28
C ASP A 83 4.99 -5.61 -4.45
N LEU A 84 3.69 -5.70 -4.17
CA LEU A 84 2.64 -5.80 -5.20
C LEU A 84 2.61 -4.54 -6.08
N ALA A 85 2.73 -3.35 -5.49
CA ALA A 85 2.77 -2.09 -6.22
C ALA A 85 4.01 -2.00 -7.13
N VAL A 86 5.20 -2.26 -6.59
CA VAL A 86 6.47 -2.14 -7.32
C VAL A 86 6.58 -3.19 -8.41
N HIS A 87 6.50 -4.47 -8.06
CA HIS A 87 6.63 -5.55 -9.04
C HIS A 87 5.40 -5.66 -9.93
N GLY A 88 4.20 -5.77 -9.33
CA GLY A 88 2.97 -5.98 -10.08
C GLY A 88 2.60 -4.76 -10.94
N GLY A 89 2.81 -3.55 -10.43
CA GLY A 89 2.57 -2.31 -11.17
C GLY A 89 3.52 -2.14 -12.34
N TRP A 90 4.82 -2.31 -12.11
CA TRP A 90 5.81 -2.25 -13.18
C TRP A 90 5.59 -3.33 -14.24
N GLU A 91 5.33 -4.59 -13.85
CA GLU A 91 5.06 -5.70 -14.76
C GLU A 91 3.81 -5.47 -15.61
N ALA A 92 2.79 -4.80 -15.06
CA ALA A 92 1.58 -4.46 -15.82
C ALA A 92 1.88 -3.42 -16.91
N VAL A 93 2.70 -2.40 -16.61
CA VAL A 93 3.13 -1.40 -17.60
C VAL A 93 4.05 -2.03 -18.65
N ALA A 94 5.02 -2.83 -18.22
CA ALA A 94 5.97 -3.48 -19.12
C ALA A 94 5.28 -4.44 -20.11
N ALA A 95 4.19 -5.09 -19.69
CA ALA A 95 3.43 -6.01 -20.55
C ALA A 95 2.64 -5.32 -21.66
N ASP A 96 2.37 -4.03 -21.54
CA ASP A 96 1.70 -3.23 -22.59
C ASP A 96 2.68 -2.67 -23.61
N ARG A 97 3.99 -2.83 -23.39
CA ARG A 97 5.05 -2.41 -24.30
C ARG A 97 5.27 -3.46 -25.37
N LEU A 98 5.76 -3.02 -26.52
CA LEU A 98 6.13 -3.94 -27.59
C LEU A 98 7.31 -4.81 -27.13
N PRO A 99 7.35 -6.12 -27.53
CA PRO A 99 8.41 -7.04 -27.10
C PRO A 99 9.84 -6.61 -27.47
N GLU A 100 9.97 -5.78 -28.50
CA GLU A 100 11.26 -5.28 -29.02
C GLU A 100 11.74 -4.02 -28.30
N ALA A 101 10.89 -3.38 -27.47
CA ALA A 101 11.26 -2.22 -26.69
C ALA A 101 12.14 -2.63 -25.50
N HIS A 102 13.09 -1.76 -25.13
CA HIS A 102 13.78 -1.92 -23.85
C HIS A 102 12.78 -1.88 -22.68
N PRO A 103 12.97 -2.70 -21.63
CA PRO A 103 12.10 -2.65 -20.50
C PRO A 103 12.10 -1.24 -19.88
N PRO A 104 10.93 -0.69 -19.51
CA PRO A 104 10.85 0.66 -18.98
C PRO A 104 11.61 0.79 -17.64
N ALA A 105 12.29 1.92 -17.44
CA ALA A 105 13.03 2.18 -16.23
C ALA A 105 12.12 2.23 -15.00
N LEU A 106 12.71 2.01 -13.82
CA LEU A 106 12.09 2.13 -12.52
C LEU A 106 12.73 3.32 -11.77
N VAL A 107 11.92 4.19 -11.20
CA VAL A 107 12.37 5.34 -10.43
C VAL A 107 11.87 5.20 -8.99
N CYS A 108 12.70 5.47 -7.99
CA CYS A 108 12.26 5.57 -6.60
C CYS A 108 13.05 6.63 -5.83
N ALA A 109 12.47 7.15 -4.74
CA ALA A 109 13.23 8.01 -3.84
C ALA A 109 14.31 7.20 -3.11
N ALA A 110 15.50 7.77 -2.96
CA ALA A 110 16.59 7.14 -2.20
C ALA A 110 16.27 6.97 -0.70
N MET A 111 15.32 7.78 -0.19
CA MET A 111 14.86 7.78 1.20
C MET A 111 13.65 6.85 1.47
N GLU A 112 13.25 6.03 0.49
CA GLU A 112 12.16 5.07 0.67
C GLU A 112 12.41 4.11 1.84
N HIS A 113 11.32 3.68 2.47
CA HIS A 113 11.37 2.56 3.40
C HIS A 113 11.94 1.31 2.70
N HIS A 114 12.66 0.47 3.45
CA HIS A 114 13.29 -0.74 2.90
C HIS A 114 12.32 -1.68 2.16
N ALA A 115 11.04 -1.67 2.49
CA ALA A 115 10.01 -2.45 1.78
C ALA A 115 9.88 -2.03 0.31
N VAL A 116 10.06 -0.74 0.01
CA VAL A 116 10.06 -0.20 -1.36
C VAL A 116 11.46 -0.29 -1.98
N LEU A 117 12.48 0.26 -1.31
CA LEU A 117 13.82 0.36 -1.87
C LEU A 117 14.42 -1.01 -2.24
N ARG A 118 14.27 -2.01 -1.35
CA ARG A 118 14.75 -3.37 -1.65
C ARG A 118 13.91 -4.07 -2.71
N SER A 119 12.60 -3.80 -2.76
CA SER A 119 11.72 -4.31 -3.81
C SER A 119 12.12 -3.77 -5.18
N CYS A 120 12.40 -2.46 -5.29
CA CYS A 120 12.90 -1.81 -6.51
C CYS A 120 14.24 -2.40 -6.96
N ARG A 121 15.21 -2.52 -6.04
CA ARG A 121 16.52 -3.11 -6.34
C ARG A 121 16.42 -4.57 -6.76
N ALA A 122 15.55 -5.35 -6.12
CA ALA A 122 15.33 -6.75 -6.47
C ALA A 122 14.68 -6.88 -7.86
N LEU A 123 13.71 -6.03 -8.20
CA LEU A 123 13.10 -5.98 -9.52
C LEU A 123 14.15 -5.64 -10.59
N ALA A 124 14.96 -4.61 -10.35
CA ALA A 124 16.01 -4.17 -11.26
C ALA A 124 16.97 -5.32 -11.59
N VAL A 125 17.46 -6.03 -10.57
CA VAL A 125 18.36 -7.18 -10.76
C VAL A 125 17.67 -8.34 -11.50
N ARG A 126 16.45 -8.69 -11.10
CA ARG A 126 15.74 -9.87 -11.65
C ARG A 126 15.30 -9.69 -13.10
N ARG A 127 14.98 -8.47 -13.50
CA ARG A 127 14.45 -8.15 -14.82
C ARG A 127 15.45 -7.43 -15.73
N GLY A 128 16.64 -7.10 -15.23
CA GLY A 128 17.62 -6.31 -16.00
C GLY A 128 17.14 -4.89 -16.29
N VAL A 129 16.38 -4.29 -15.36
CA VAL A 129 15.74 -2.97 -15.51
C VAL A 129 16.65 -1.91 -14.93
N GLU A 130 16.73 -0.76 -15.58
CA GLU A 130 17.41 0.42 -15.04
C GLU A 130 16.64 0.94 -13.82
N LEU A 131 17.32 1.03 -12.67
CA LEU A 131 16.80 1.68 -11.47
C LEU A 131 17.47 3.04 -11.30
N ARG A 132 16.66 4.09 -11.18
CA ARG A 132 17.09 5.47 -10.93
C ARG A 132 16.64 5.87 -9.54
N GLU A 133 17.57 5.96 -8.60
CA GLU A 133 17.31 6.40 -7.22
C GLU A 133 17.46 7.92 -7.15
N VAL A 134 16.39 8.63 -6.78
CA VAL A 134 16.32 10.10 -6.74
C VAL A 134 16.67 10.58 -5.33
N PRO A 135 17.63 11.50 -5.15
CA PRO A 135 18.00 12.03 -3.84
C PRO A 135 16.92 12.93 -3.26
N SER A 136 17.05 13.24 -1.97
CA SER A 136 16.30 14.29 -1.28
C SER A 136 17.19 15.50 -1.00
N GLY A 137 16.55 16.68 -0.91
CA GLY A 137 17.19 17.89 -0.41
C GLY A 137 17.48 17.83 1.09
N PRO A 138 18.12 18.87 1.64
CA PRO A 138 18.46 18.95 3.06
C PRO A 138 17.24 19.05 3.98
N ASP A 139 16.08 19.41 3.45
CA ASP A 139 14.77 19.42 4.13
C ASP A 139 14.08 18.05 4.13
N GLY A 140 14.69 17.02 3.55
CA GLY A 140 14.15 15.69 3.42
C GLY A 140 13.06 15.55 2.33
N ARG A 141 12.81 16.58 1.52
CA ARG A 141 11.91 16.48 0.37
C ARG A 141 12.65 15.95 -0.84
N ILE A 142 11.91 15.26 -1.71
CA ILE A 142 12.43 14.79 -2.99
C ILE A 142 12.98 15.96 -3.80
N ASP A 143 14.15 15.78 -4.41
CA ASP A 143 14.69 16.74 -5.37
C ASP A 143 13.93 16.65 -6.69
N LEU A 144 13.10 17.66 -6.96
CA LEU A 144 12.23 17.68 -8.14
C LEU A 144 13.00 17.87 -9.46
N GLU A 145 14.18 18.50 -9.43
CA GLU A 145 15.03 18.63 -10.64
C GLU A 145 15.69 17.29 -10.97
N ALA A 146 16.21 16.60 -9.95
CA ALA A 146 16.70 15.24 -10.10
C ALA A 146 15.61 14.28 -10.52
N LEU A 147 14.38 14.40 -9.96
CA LEU A 147 13.21 13.62 -10.37
C LEU A 147 12.87 13.87 -11.85
N ALA A 148 12.82 15.13 -12.28
CA ALA A 148 12.55 15.48 -13.67
C ALA A 148 13.57 14.86 -14.63
N THR A 149 14.83 14.80 -14.21
CA THR A 149 15.90 14.13 -14.95
C THR A 149 15.70 12.62 -14.99
N ALA A 150 15.38 12.03 -13.84
CA ALA A 150 15.13 10.58 -13.71
C ALA A 150 13.88 10.13 -14.47
N CYS A 151 12.90 11.01 -14.67
CA CYS A 151 11.67 10.73 -15.42
C CYS A 151 11.81 10.94 -16.93
N ARG A 152 13.01 11.25 -17.45
CA ARG A 152 13.22 11.34 -18.91
C ARG A 152 13.27 9.95 -19.56
N GLY A 153 12.62 9.83 -20.72
CA GLY A 153 12.57 8.60 -21.49
C GLY A 153 11.48 7.64 -21.01
N ASP A 154 11.65 6.36 -21.24
CA ASP A 154 10.65 5.36 -20.94
C ASP A 154 10.74 4.88 -19.49
N VAL A 155 9.85 5.37 -18.63
CA VAL A 155 9.70 4.97 -17.22
C VAL A 155 8.39 4.21 -17.05
N GLY A 156 8.43 3.06 -16.37
CA GLY A 156 7.23 2.25 -16.10
C GLY A 156 6.56 2.57 -14.77
N LEU A 157 7.38 2.83 -13.74
CA LEU A 157 6.87 3.11 -12.41
C LEU A 157 7.78 4.09 -11.68
N VAL A 158 7.16 5.03 -10.97
CA VAL A 158 7.81 5.95 -10.03
C VAL A 158 7.25 5.69 -8.64
N SER A 159 8.10 5.48 -7.63
CA SER A 159 7.69 5.27 -6.24
C SER A 159 8.27 6.36 -5.34
N ILE A 160 7.38 7.16 -4.74
CA ILE A 160 7.73 8.24 -3.81
C ILE A 160 6.81 8.11 -2.59
N MET A 161 7.38 7.87 -1.40
CA MET A 161 6.61 7.76 -0.16
C MET A 161 5.86 9.06 0.15
N ALA A 162 4.69 8.97 0.79
CA ALA A 162 3.91 10.16 1.16
C ALA A 162 4.50 10.89 2.36
N VAL A 163 4.92 10.13 3.38
CA VAL A 163 5.51 10.65 4.62
C VAL A 163 6.69 9.78 5.00
N ASN A 164 7.84 10.39 5.26
CA ASN A 164 9.02 9.64 5.68
C ASN A 164 8.88 9.15 7.12
N ASN A 165 9.17 7.87 7.34
CA ASN A 165 8.99 7.20 8.62
C ASN A 165 10.01 7.58 9.71
N GLU A 166 11.13 8.19 9.36
CA GLU A 166 12.20 8.56 10.29
C GLU A 166 12.17 10.04 10.66
N VAL A 167 12.01 10.91 9.67
CA VAL A 167 12.08 12.38 9.87
C VAL A 167 10.72 13.07 9.75
N GLY A 168 9.65 12.37 9.32
CA GLY A 168 8.30 12.90 9.25
C GLY A 168 8.04 13.87 8.09
N THR A 169 8.98 14.04 7.16
CA THR A 169 8.81 14.94 6.02
C THR A 169 7.70 14.46 5.11
N VAL A 170 6.75 15.35 4.81
CA VAL A 170 5.65 15.14 3.84
C VAL A 170 6.14 15.46 2.43
N GLN A 171 5.96 14.54 1.51
CA GLN A 171 6.41 14.69 0.12
C GLN A 171 5.36 15.41 -0.74
N PRO A 172 5.79 16.23 -1.70
CA PRO A 172 4.91 17.03 -2.56
C PRO A 172 4.35 16.17 -3.71
N LEU A 173 3.47 15.20 -3.42
CA LEU A 173 3.01 14.22 -4.42
C LEU A 173 2.30 14.85 -5.63
N GLY A 174 1.67 16.01 -5.47
CA GLY A 174 1.09 16.76 -6.60
C GLY A 174 2.16 17.26 -7.58
N GLU A 175 3.27 17.80 -7.07
CA GLU A 175 4.41 18.25 -7.89
C GLU A 175 5.14 17.07 -8.52
N VAL A 176 5.27 15.96 -7.77
CA VAL A 176 5.81 14.69 -8.29
C VAL A 176 4.98 14.20 -9.47
N ALA A 177 3.66 14.13 -9.33
CA ALA A 177 2.76 13.70 -10.40
C ALA A 177 2.81 14.64 -11.61
N HIS A 178 2.90 15.95 -11.39
CA HIS A 178 3.08 16.92 -12.46
C HIS A 178 4.39 16.68 -13.22
N THR A 179 5.51 16.54 -12.49
CA THR A 179 6.82 16.24 -13.08
C THR A 179 6.78 14.94 -13.91
N LEU A 180 6.15 13.90 -13.38
CA LEU A 180 5.97 12.63 -14.07
C LEU A 180 5.15 12.79 -15.36
N SER A 181 4.06 13.55 -15.32
CA SER A 181 3.19 13.79 -16.49
C SER A 181 3.92 14.46 -17.66
N LEU A 182 4.93 15.26 -17.36
CA LEU A 182 5.75 15.94 -18.38
C LEU A 182 6.87 15.04 -18.93
N GLY A 183 7.51 14.24 -18.07
CA GLY A 183 8.67 13.43 -18.44
C GLY A 183 8.33 12.03 -18.94
N SER A 184 7.34 11.38 -18.36
CA SER A 184 6.95 9.99 -18.66
C SER A 184 5.44 9.78 -18.40
N PRO A 185 4.55 10.30 -19.24
CA PRO A 185 3.10 10.31 -19.00
C PRO A 185 2.46 8.92 -18.94
N GLY A 186 3.17 7.88 -19.40
CA GLY A 186 2.71 6.48 -19.32
C GLY A 186 3.19 5.73 -18.08
N ALA A 187 3.96 6.37 -17.19
CA ALA A 187 4.42 5.76 -15.96
C ALA A 187 3.34 5.80 -14.87
N VAL A 188 3.33 4.79 -13.99
CA VAL A 188 2.44 4.74 -12.82
C VAL A 188 3.14 5.33 -11.60
N LEU A 189 2.48 6.26 -10.90
CA LEU A 189 2.94 6.77 -9.62
C LEU A 189 2.44 5.86 -8.49
N HIS A 190 3.37 5.28 -7.73
CA HIS A 190 3.14 4.61 -6.47
C HIS A 190 3.55 5.51 -5.30
N THR A 191 2.78 5.47 -4.22
CA THR A 191 3.16 6.08 -2.95
C THR A 191 3.00 5.10 -1.79
N ASP A 192 4.05 4.97 -0.99
CA ASP A 192 3.95 4.35 0.33
C ASP A 192 3.34 5.37 1.30
N ALA A 193 2.04 5.19 1.63
CA ALA A 193 1.29 6.04 2.54
C ALA A 193 1.18 5.44 3.96
N VAL A 194 1.99 4.44 4.28
CA VAL A 194 1.95 3.71 5.56
C VAL A 194 2.09 4.64 6.76
N GLN A 195 2.88 5.69 6.65
CA GLN A 195 3.05 6.70 7.71
C GLN A 195 2.11 7.91 7.55
N ALA A 196 1.36 8.03 6.48
CA ALA A 196 0.49 9.18 6.23
C ALA A 196 -0.84 9.09 6.98
N VAL A 197 -1.43 7.88 7.05
CA VAL A 197 -2.80 7.64 7.55
C VAL A 197 -3.11 8.30 8.89
N PRO A 198 -2.27 8.21 9.94
CA PRO A 198 -2.64 8.78 11.24
C PRO A 198 -2.48 10.32 11.33
N TRP A 199 -1.94 10.97 10.29
CA TRP A 199 -1.54 12.38 10.38
C TRP A 199 -2.13 13.29 9.30
N LEU A 200 -2.56 12.73 8.18
CA LEU A 200 -3.03 13.48 7.02
C LEU A 200 -4.43 13.00 6.59
N ASP A 201 -5.16 13.86 5.92
CA ASP A 201 -6.23 13.42 5.04
C ASP A 201 -5.58 12.61 3.90
N VAL A 202 -5.52 11.28 4.09
CA VAL A 202 -4.80 10.39 3.19
C VAL A 202 -5.45 10.35 1.80
N ALA A 203 -6.77 10.51 1.72
CA ALA A 203 -7.48 10.54 0.45
C ALA A 203 -7.01 11.74 -0.39
N ALA A 204 -6.99 12.93 0.20
CA ALA A 204 -6.51 14.15 -0.47
C ALA A 204 -5.01 14.11 -0.73
N ALA A 205 -4.21 13.69 0.26
CA ALA A 205 -2.74 13.66 0.15
C ALA A 205 -2.23 12.69 -0.94
N THR A 206 -2.95 11.61 -1.21
CA THR A 206 -2.55 10.57 -2.19
C THR A 206 -3.36 10.60 -3.49
N ALA A 207 -4.21 11.60 -3.69
CA ALA A 207 -5.12 11.67 -4.85
C ALA A 207 -4.41 11.59 -6.22
N ALA A 208 -3.16 12.08 -6.29
CA ALA A 208 -2.36 12.07 -7.51
C ALA A 208 -1.69 10.71 -7.81
N ALA A 209 -1.66 9.76 -6.85
CA ALA A 209 -1.00 8.48 -7.03
C ALA A 209 -1.96 7.42 -7.59
N GLY A 210 -1.50 6.64 -8.57
CA GLY A 210 -2.24 5.52 -9.13
C GLY A 210 -2.23 4.27 -8.24
N LEU A 211 -1.20 4.11 -7.41
CA LEU A 211 -1.03 3.02 -6.46
C LEU A 211 -0.72 3.60 -5.08
N VAL A 212 -1.47 3.16 -4.03
CA VAL A 212 -1.28 3.66 -2.67
C VAL A 212 -1.23 2.50 -1.68
N SER A 213 -0.13 2.36 -0.95
CA SER A 213 0.07 1.30 0.05
C SER A 213 -0.21 1.81 1.46
N ILE A 214 -0.96 1.02 2.25
CA ILE A 214 -1.21 1.26 3.68
C ILE A 214 -0.97 0.02 4.53
N SER A 215 -0.77 0.20 5.84
CA SER A 215 -0.55 -0.89 6.80
C SER A 215 -1.27 -0.62 8.11
N ALA A 216 -2.17 -1.53 8.49
CA ALA A 216 -3.09 -1.33 9.61
C ALA A 216 -2.40 -1.05 10.95
N HIS A 217 -1.27 -1.71 11.23
CA HIS A 217 -0.58 -1.57 12.51
C HIS A 217 0.07 -0.21 12.76
N LYS A 218 0.05 0.70 11.81
CA LYS A 218 0.56 2.08 11.96
C LYS A 218 -0.52 3.06 12.48
N PHE A 219 -1.78 2.68 12.40
CA PHE A 219 -2.90 3.49 12.87
C PHE A 219 -3.82 2.76 13.86
N GLY A 220 -3.28 1.74 14.55
CA GLY A 220 -4.01 1.02 15.60
C GLY A 220 -4.83 -0.16 15.11
N GLY A 221 -4.64 -0.58 13.87
CA GLY A 221 -5.22 -1.81 13.35
C GLY A 221 -4.35 -3.05 13.63
N PRO A 222 -4.82 -4.25 13.24
CA PRO A 222 -4.12 -5.49 13.50
C PRO A 222 -2.86 -5.61 12.65
N LYS A 223 -1.79 -6.18 13.25
CA LYS A 223 -0.63 -6.66 12.49
C LYS A 223 -1.06 -7.77 11.54
N GLY A 224 -0.40 -7.88 10.40
CA GLY A 224 -0.80 -8.87 9.39
C GLY A 224 -1.96 -8.43 8.51
N SER A 225 -2.27 -7.13 8.47
CA SER A 225 -3.29 -6.52 7.61
C SER A 225 -2.78 -5.22 6.98
N GLY A 226 -3.10 -5.03 5.72
CA GLY A 226 -2.79 -3.84 4.93
C GLY A 226 -3.62 -3.82 3.66
N ALA A 227 -3.46 -2.81 2.86
CA ALA A 227 -4.10 -2.71 1.55
C ALA A 227 -3.22 -1.98 0.54
N LEU A 228 -3.43 -2.32 -0.73
CA LEU A 228 -3.00 -1.55 -1.89
C LEU A 228 -4.24 -0.99 -2.58
N VAL A 229 -4.34 0.32 -2.70
CA VAL A 229 -5.30 0.95 -3.61
C VAL A 229 -4.71 0.93 -5.01
N VAL A 230 -5.46 0.41 -5.98
CA VAL A 230 -5.12 0.38 -7.41
C VAL A 230 -6.17 1.21 -8.13
N ARG A 231 -5.92 2.51 -8.30
CA ARG A 231 -6.89 3.46 -8.86
C ARG A 231 -7.18 3.18 -10.33
N ALA A 232 -8.34 3.62 -10.80
CA ALA A 232 -8.74 3.53 -12.21
C ALA A 232 -7.63 4.08 -13.12
N GLY A 233 -7.34 3.35 -14.21
CA GLY A 233 -6.21 3.65 -15.10
C GLY A 233 -4.89 2.97 -14.69
N SER A 234 -4.74 2.52 -13.45
CA SER A 234 -3.60 1.71 -13.00
C SER A 234 -3.94 0.23 -12.97
N ARG A 235 -2.92 -0.62 -13.11
CA ARG A 235 -3.06 -2.08 -13.06
C ARG A 235 -1.89 -2.69 -12.29
N VAL A 236 -2.14 -3.88 -11.73
CA VAL A 236 -1.09 -4.69 -11.13
C VAL A 236 -1.20 -6.14 -11.62
N ARG A 237 -0.08 -6.79 -11.84
CA ARG A 237 0.01 -8.23 -12.00
C ARG A 237 0.09 -8.89 -10.64
N PRO A 238 -0.57 -10.05 -10.42
CA PRO A 238 -0.51 -10.72 -9.13
C PRO A 238 0.91 -11.16 -8.79
N ARG A 239 1.27 -11.02 -7.51
CA ARG A 239 2.51 -11.57 -6.96
C ARG A 239 2.28 -12.92 -6.29
N ILE A 240 1.07 -13.13 -5.79
CA ILE A 240 0.62 -14.38 -5.19
C ILE A 240 -0.50 -14.92 -6.07
N GLU A 241 -0.18 -15.97 -6.82
CA GLU A 241 -1.14 -16.67 -7.67
C GLU A 241 -1.87 -17.77 -6.89
N GLY A 242 -3.06 -18.17 -7.34
CA GLY A 242 -3.85 -19.23 -6.70
C GLY A 242 -5.35 -19.11 -7.01
N GLY A 243 -6.19 -19.06 -5.98
CA GLY A 243 -7.65 -19.14 -6.11
C GLY A 243 -8.37 -17.90 -6.66
N GLY A 244 -7.65 -16.90 -7.17
CA GLY A 244 -8.23 -15.73 -7.84
C GLY A 244 -8.93 -14.72 -6.94
N GLN A 245 -8.69 -14.77 -5.62
CA GLN A 245 -9.21 -13.77 -4.69
C GLN A 245 -8.70 -12.37 -5.06
N GLU A 246 -9.26 -11.34 -4.45
CA GLU A 246 -8.94 -9.93 -4.74
C GLU A 246 -9.03 -9.62 -6.25
N ARG A 247 -10.01 -10.23 -6.94
CA ARG A 247 -10.23 -10.10 -8.40
C ARG A 247 -9.02 -10.52 -9.24
N GLY A 248 -8.33 -11.58 -8.81
CA GLY A 248 -7.13 -12.11 -9.47
C GLY A 248 -5.86 -11.30 -9.23
N ARG A 249 -5.89 -10.26 -8.36
CA ARG A 249 -4.71 -9.42 -8.08
C ARG A 249 -3.89 -9.92 -6.89
N ARG A 250 -4.53 -10.71 -5.98
CA ARG A 250 -3.85 -11.31 -4.82
C ARG A 250 -4.63 -12.52 -4.32
N SER A 251 -4.11 -13.70 -4.51
CA SER A 251 -4.76 -14.95 -4.10
C SER A 251 -4.49 -15.29 -2.63
N GLY A 252 -5.36 -16.11 -2.07
CA GLY A 252 -5.32 -16.61 -0.69
C GLY A 252 -6.61 -16.32 0.05
N THR A 253 -6.94 -17.16 1.04
CA THR A 253 -8.15 -16.98 1.85
C THR A 253 -8.14 -15.60 2.50
N PRO A 254 -9.19 -14.79 2.33
CA PRO A 254 -9.26 -13.47 2.92
C PRO A 254 -9.26 -13.52 4.45
N ASN A 255 -8.47 -12.65 5.06
CA ASN A 255 -8.47 -12.42 6.51
C ASN A 255 -9.62 -11.47 6.87
N VAL A 256 -10.84 -12.00 7.02
CA VAL A 256 -12.05 -11.20 7.27
C VAL A 256 -11.90 -10.38 8.55
N ALA A 257 -11.46 -11.00 9.65
CA ALA A 257 -11.27 -10.32 10.92
C ALA A 257 -10.22 -9.18 10.81
N GLY A 258 -9.11 -9.45 10.12
CA GLY A 258 -8.07 -8.44 9.89
C GLY A 258 -8.54 -7.27 9.02
N ALA A 259 -9.37 -7.52 8.01
CA ALA A 259 -9.95 -6.47 7.17
C ALA A 259 -10.91 -5.58 7.96
N VAL A 260 -11.79 -6.19 8.77
CA VAL A 260 -12.74 -5.47 9.63
C VAL A 260 -12.00 -4.65 10.71
N GLY A 261 -10.99 -5.25 11.36
CA GLY A 261 -10.17 -4.52 12.34
C GLY A 261 -9.38 -3.37 11.72
N MET A 262 -8.89 -3.53 10.48
CA MET A 262 -8.25 -2.45 9.73
C MET A 262 -9.24 -1.33 9.41
N ALA A 263 -10.46 -1.66 8.95
CA ALA A 263 -11.51 -0.68 8.64
C ALA A 263 -11.91 0.12 9.88
N ALA A 264 -12.15 -0.56 11.01
CA ALA A 264 -12.50 0.07 12.28
C ALA A 264 -11.38 0.98 12.80
N ALA A 265 -10.12 0.53 12.71
CA ALA A 265 -8.97 1.34 13.11
C ALA A 265 -8.77 2.56 12.21
N LEU A 266 -8.98 2.41 10.90
CA LEU A 266 -8.87 3.51 9.93
C LEU A 266 -9.92 4.58 10.23
N ALA A 267 -11.18 4.18 10.42
CA ALA A 267 -12.27 5.10 10.77
C ALA A 267 -12.06 5.84 12.11
N ALA A 268 -11.38 5.20 13.06
CA ALA A 268 -11.07 5.82 14.36
C ALA A 268 -9.78 6.68 14.31
N ALA A 269 -9.01 6.62 13.22
CA ALA A 269 -7.78 7.39 13.04
C ALA A 269 -7.96 8.64 12.18
N THR A 270 -9.02 8.67 11.35
CA THR A 270 -9.43 9.79 10.50
C THR A 270 -10.58 10.58 11.14
#